data_c49ebe21543b163e33a4a94a02659773
#
_entry.id   c49ebe21543b163e33a4a94a02659773
#
_cell.length_a   1.000
_cell.length_b   1.000
_cell.length_c   1.000
_cell.angle_alpha   90.00
_cell.angle_beta   90.00
_cell.angle_gamma   90.00
#
_symmetry.space_group_name_H-M   'P 1'
#
loop_
_entity.id
_entity.type
_entity.pdbx_description
1 polymer ?
#
loop_
_entity_poly.entity_id
_entity_poly.type
_entity_poly.pdbx_seq_one_letter_code
_entity_poly.pdbx_strand_id
1 'polypeptide(L)'
;KYTDDVALKWSEQNGDIFPILDRPTFTLGMMRDGKPVSPYKDYQECLDLSVNSAKHYAENRSREDAKILNVIQGQTIPQVKGWYDEIKKYEFEGWAYGGTRGNLGRIVPAILFLIKNGEFDRPKCDLFHIFGVTSNESMIYFQYIQMLLNKHNIDMQITYDSTYWNRTCVFGGYFTEARYITGTGMASMNWPNTIDYKNLSKDFKLPCHCPICKDLKDVYSFFNHYKTDKDGNEK
;
A
#
# COMPACT_ATOMS: atom_id res chain seq x y z
N LYS A 1 17.63 -3.86 -15.56
CA LYS A 1 17.88 -3.62 -14.12
C LYS A 1 17.63 -2.15 -13.87
N TYR A 2 16.67 -1.81 -13.01
CA TYR A 2 16.42 -0.41 -12.66
C TYR A 2 17.58 0.08 -11.79
N THR A 3 18.21 1.18 -12.20
CA THR A 3 19.21 1.91 -11.42
C THR A 3 18.53 3.04 -10.67
N ASP A 4 19.18 3.58 -9.65
CA ASP A 4 18.65 4.70 -8.87
C ASP A 4 18.41 5.93 -9.76
N ASP A 5 19.28 6.19 -10.74
CA ASP A 5 19.14 7.28 -11.72
C ASP A 5 17.87 7.12 -12.59
N VAL A 6 17.64 5.92 -13.12
CA VAL A 6 16.45 5.64 -13.93
C VAL A 6 15.18 5.75 -13.08
N ALA A 7 15.21 5.25 -11.85
CA ALA A 7 14.07 5.30 -10.95
C ALA A 7 13.75 6.76 -10.55
N LEU A 8 14.73 7.54 -10.16
CA LEU A 8 14.55 8.95 -9.82
C LEU A 8 13.96 9.76 -11.00
N LYS A 9 14.56 9.67 -12.17
CA LYS A 9 14.09 10.38 -13.37
C LYS A 9 12.65 10.00 -13.73
N TRP A 10 12.33 8.71 -13.69
CA TRP A 10 10.98 8.26 -13.96
C TRP A 10 9.98 8.79 -12.91
N SER A 11 10.35 8.76 -11.64
CA SER A 11 9.49 9.24 -10.55
C SER A 11 9.23 10.75 -10.68
N GLU A 12 10.25 11.54 -10.97
CA GLU A 12 10.12 12.98 -11.19
C GLU A 12 9.26 13.35 -12.42
N GLN A 13 9.26 12.50 -13.44
CA GLN A 13 8.45 12.72 -14.63
C GLN A 13 6.97 12.34 -14.44
N ASN A 14 6.67 11.41 -13.53
CA ASN A 14 5.36 10.77 -13.44
C ASN A 14 4.66 10.94 -12.08
N GLY A 15 5.34 11.48 -11.07
CA GLY A 15 4.79 11.59 -9.71
C GLY A 15 5.11 12.93 -9.06
N ASP A 16 4.18 13.41 -8.24
CA ASP A 16 4.38 14.57 -7.36
C ASP A 16 4.79 14.16 -5.95
N ILE A 17 4.51 12.92 -5.59
CA ILE A 17 4.90 12.28 -4.33
C ILE A 17 5.43 10.89 -4.65
N PHE A 18 6.65 10.58 -4.25
CA PHE A 18 7.23 9.27 -4.51
C PHE A 18 8.28 8.89 -3.46
N PRO A 19 8.41 7.58 -3.14
CA PRO A 19 9.45 7.10 -2.26
C PRO A 19 10.80 7.01 -2.96
N ILE A 20 11.87 7.00 -2.17
CA ILE A 20 13.17 6.54 -2.65
C ILE A 20 13.07 5.08 -3.12
N LEU A 21 13.99 4.65 -3.98
CA LEU A 21 14.06 3.25 -4.38
C LEU A 21 14.62 2.41 -3.20
N ASP A 22 13.72 1.78 -2.45
CA ASP A 22 14.06 0.94 -1.32
C ASP A 22 14.26 -0.53 -1.69
N ARG A 23 14.76 -1.31 -0.73
CA ARG A 23 14.98 -2.76 -0.86
C ARG A 23 14.17 -3.48 0.21
N PRO A 24 13.09 -4.19 -0.18
CA PRO A 24 12.17 -4.78 0.79
C PRO A 24 12.80 -5.92 1.58
N THR A 25 12.68 -5.87 2.90
CA THR A 25 13.22 -6.89 3.81
C THR A 25 12.26 -8.04 4.08
N PHE A 26 10.98 -7.88 3.77
CA PHE A 26 9.94 -8.86 4.14
C PHE A 26 10.04 -10.18 3.36
N THR A 27 10.77 -10.21 2.25
CA THR A 27 11.00 -11.41 1.44
C THR A 27 12.28 -12.15 1.80
N LEU A 28 13.09 -11.60 2.71
CA LEU A 28 14.33 -12.24 3.17
C LEU A 28 14.01 -13.59 3.83
N GLY A 29 14.75 -14.61 3.47
CA GLY A 29 14.56 -15.98 3.96
C GLY A 29 13.35 -16.73 3.38
N MET A 30 12.53 -16.09 2.54
CA MET A 30 11.43 -16.78 1.86
C MET A 30 11.94 -17.60 0.69
N MET A 31 11.39 -18.81 0.54
CA MET A 31 11.67 -19.70 -0.58
C MET A 31 10.40 -19.92 -1.39
N ARG A 32 10.53 -19.98 -2.72
CA ARG A 32 9.46 -20.39 -3.64
C ARG A 32 10.07 -21.34 -4.66
N ASP A 33 9.49 -22.52 -4.80
CA ASP A 33 9.99 -23.58 -5.72
C ASP A 33 11.49 -23.85 -5.56
N GLY A 34 11.96 -23.91 -4.30
CA GLY A 34 13.35 -24.16 -3.95
C GLY A 34 14.32 -23.00 -4.22
N LYS A 35 13.83 -21.82 -4.63
CA LYS A 35 14.65 -20.63 -4.89
C LYS A 35 14.33 -19.50 -3.91
N PRO A 36 15.34 -18.69 -3.52
CA PRO A 36 15.09 -17.50 -2.73
C PRO A 36 14.14 -16.54 -3.46
N VAL A 37 13.15 -15.99 -2.73
CA VAL A 37 12.24 -14.97 -3.25
C VAL A 37 12.94 -13.62 -3.32
N SER A 38 13.73 -13.30 -2.29
CA SER A 38 14.54 -12.08 -2.26
C SER A 38 15.78 -12.23 -3.12
N PRO A 39 16.12 -11.23 -3.95
CA PRO A 39 17.41 -11.17 -4.63
C PRO A 39 18.54 -10.71 -3.70
N TYR A 40 18.21 -10.28 -2.47
CA TYR A 40 19.15 -9.75 -1.48
C TYR A 40 19.53 -10.83 -0.48
N LYS A 41 20.77 -10.78 -0.03
CA LYS A 41 21.35 -11.76 0.88
C LYS A 41 20.77 -11.63 2.28
N ASP A 42 20.76 -10.42 2.81
CA ASP A 42 20.39 -10.14 4.19
C ASP A 42 19.85 -8.72 4.40
N TYR A 43 19.51 -8.42 5.64
CA TYR A 43 19.01 -7.10 6.05
C TYR A 43 20.04 -5.99 5.80
N GLN A 44 21.32 -6.23 6.03
CA GLN A 44 22.36 -5.21 5.90
C GLN A 44 22.53 -4.80 4.44
N GLU A 45 22.53 -5.75 3.50
CA GLU A 45 22.57 -5.44 2.06
C GLU A 45 21.35 -4.60 1.64
N CYS A 46 20.15 -4.94 2.12
CA CYS A 46 18.97 -4.14 1.85
C CYS A 46 19.10 -2.70 2.38
N LEU A 47 19.61 -2.55 3.60
CA LEU A 47 19.84 -1.26 4.24
C LEU A 47 20.87 -0.43 3.45
N ASP A 48 22.04 -0.99 3.17
CA ASP A 48 23.12 -0.30 2.47
C ASP A 48 22.69 0.19 1.09
N LEU A 49 21.99 -0.65 0.35
CA LEU A 49 21.46 -0.28 -0.97
C LEU A 49 20.39 0.81 -0.88
N SER A 50 19.52 0.78 0.14
CA SER A 50 18.49 1.81 0.32
C SER A 50 19.07 3.13 0.79
N VAL A 51 20.10 3.10 1.64
CA VAL A 51 20.87 4.30 2.04
C VAL A 51 21.58 4.93 0.85
N ASN A 52 22.17 4.11 -0.03
CA ASN A 52 22.78 4.59 -1.27
C ASN A 52 21.74 5.23 -2.21
N SER A 53 20.54 4.65 -2.29
CA SER A 53 19.45 5.23 -3.06
C SER A 53 19.01 6.57 -2.45
N ALA A 54 18.85 6.66 -1.13
CA ALA A 54 18.52 7.94 -0.47
C ALA A 54 19.57 9.01 -0.73
N LYS A 55 20.85 8.65 -0.64
CA LYS A 55 21.95 9.55 -0.98
C LYS A 55 21.85 10.03 -2.43
N HIS A 56 21.64 9.08 -3.38
CA HIS A 56 21.53 9.41 -4.80
C HIS A 56 20.36 10.38 -5.07
N TYR A 57 19.21 10.14 -4.44
CA TYR A 57 18.03 11.02 -4.58
C TYR A 57 18.29 12.41 -4.01
N ALA A 58 18.94 12.51 -2.85
CA ALA A 58 19.28 13.79 -2.23
C ALA A 58 20.27 14.62 -3.07
N GLU A 59 21.24 13.96 -3.73
CA GLU A 59 22.26 14.62 -4.54
C GLU A 59 21.83 14.94 -5.96
N ASN A 60 20.85 14.23 -6.53
CA ASN A 60 20.52 14.30 -7.96
C ASN A 60 19.05 14.68 -8.26
N ARG A 61 18.22 14.94 -7.23
CA ARG A 61 16.85 15.41 -7.47
C ARG A 61 16.87 16.72 -8.27
N SER A 62 15.98 16.85 -9.23
CA SER A 62 15.83 18.03 -10.07
C SER A 62 14.53 18.79 -9.80
N ARG A 63 13.49 18.12 -9.27
CA ARG A 63 12.20 18.71 -8.94
C ARG A 63 12.10 19.02 -7.44
N GLU A 64 12.19 20.30 -7.09
CA GLU A 64 12.00 20.75 -5.69
C GLU A 64 10.54 20.82 -5.25
N ASP A 65 9.61 20.85 -6.20
CA ASP A 65 8.16 20.85 -5.95
C ASP A 65 7.60 19.46 -5.67
N ALA A 66 8.32 18.40 -6.02
CA ALA A 66 7.92 17.03 -5.70
C ALA A 66 8.33 16.64 -4.28
N LYS A 67 7.49 15.85 -3.61
CA LYS A 67 7.77 15.31 -2.29
C LYS A 67 8.42 13.94 -2.41
N ILE A 68 9.61 13.80 -1.85
CA ILE A 68 10.31 12.51 -1.74
C ILE A 68 10.08 11.94 -0.34
N LEU A 69 9.84 10.64 -0.26
CA LEU A 69 9.63 9.97 1.02
C LEU A 69 10.82 9.06 1.34
N ASN A 70 11.39 9.22 2.53
CA ASN A 70 12.27 8.21 3.10
C ASN A 70 11.50 6.92 3.33
N VAL A 71 12.11 5.77 3.09
CA VAL A 71 11.46 4.48 3.34
C VAL A 71 12.09 3.79 4.53
N ILE A 72 11.27 3.41 5.50
CA ILE A 72 11.66 2.52 6.60
C ILE A 72 11.30 1.09 6.24
N GLN A 73 12.23 0.19 6.53
CA GLN A 73 12.03 -1.26 6.44
C GLN A 73 12.40 -1.91 7.78
N GLY A 74 11.97 -3.14 7.98
CA GLY A 74 12.32 -3.92 9.16
C GLY A 74 11.15 -4.76 9.68
N GLN A 75 11.49 -5.93 10.22
CA GLN A 75 10.53 -6.87 10.80
C GLN A 75 10.45 -6.77 12.33
N THR A 76 11.43 -6.12 12.93
CA THR A 76 11.54 -5.92 14.39
C THR A 76 11.83 -4.45 14.71
N ILE A 77 11.52 -4.02 15.92
CA ILE A 77 11.80 -2.64 16.38
C ILE A 77 13.29 -2.29 16.28
N PRO A 78 14.24 -3.15 16.69
CA PRO A 78 15.66 -2.87 16.49
C PRO A 78 16.05 -2.65 15.03
N GLN A 79 15.49 -3.44 14.11
CA GLN A 79 15.73 -3.24 12.67
C GLN A 79 15.17 -1.91 12.18
N VAL A 80 13.94 -1.56 12.54
CA VAL A 80 13.32 -0.28 12.20
C VAL A 80 14.16 0.88 12.71
N LYS A 81 14.63 0.79 13.96
CA LYS A 81 15.49 1.82 14.57
C LYS A 81 16.84 1.92 13.84
N GLY A 82 17.52 0.82 13.59
CA GLY A 82 18.79 0.80 12.87
C GLY A 82 18.66 1.39 11.45
N TRP A 83 17.57 1.05 10.77
CA TRP A 83 17.27 1.62 9.46
C TRP A 83 17.05 3.12 9.50
N TYR A 84 16.25 3.58 10.45
CA TYR A 84 15.99 5.00 10.68
C TYR A 84 17.29 5.76 10.97
N ASP A 85 18.13 5.24 11.84
CA ASP A 85 19.38 5.91 12.25
C ASP A 85 20.33 6.16 11.06
N GLU A 86 20.30 5.29 10.05
CA GLU A 86 21.12 5.42 8.83
C GLU A 86 20.49 6.34 7.78
N ILE A 87 19.15 6.39 7.67
CA ILE A 87 18.50 7.08 6.57
C ILE A 87 18.03 8.49 6.93
N LYS A 88 17.80 8.79 8.21
CA LYS A 88 17.27 10.09 8.69
C LYS A 88 18.14 11.30 8.35
N LYS A 89 19.41 11.10 8.03
CA LYS A 89 20.34 12.16 7.59
C LYS A 89 19.97 12.75 6.23
N TYR A 90 19.12 12.07 5.44
CA TYR A 90 18.56 12.57 4.19
C TYR A 90 17.18 13.16 4.49
N GLU A 91 17.11 14.49 4.54
CA GLU A 91 15.91 15.22 4.93
C GLU A 91 14.94 15.36 3.76
N PHE A 92 14.09 14.37 3.58
CA PHE A 92 13.00 14.40 2.61
C PHE A 92 11.67 14.87 3.24
N GLU A 93 10.65 15.04 2.39
CA GLU A 93 9.37 15.65 2.75
C GLU A 93 8.38 14.69 3.42
N GLY A 94 8.81 13.47 3.72
CA GLY A 94 7.98 12.51 4.44
C GLY A 94 8.66 11.16 4.62
N TRP A 95 7.87 10.24 5.15
CA TRP A 95 8.28 8.88 5.44
C TRP A 95 7.34 7.88 4.80
N ALA A 96 7.85 6.72 4.44
CA ALA A 96 7.06 5.57 4.02
C ALA A 96 7.49 4.33 4.80
N TYR A 97 6.56 3.40 5.01
CA TYR A 97 6.85 2.14 5.70
C TYR A 97 6.49 0.94 4.83
N GLY A 98 7.51 0.15 4.50
CA GLY A 98 7.40 -1.05 3.68
C GLY A 98 7.37 -2.35 4.47
N GLY A 99 6.88 -3.43 3.81
CA GLY A 99 6.98 -4.78 4.33
C GLY A 99 6.04 -5.15 5.48
N THR A 100 5.10 -4.30 5.83
CA THR A 100 4.19 -4.52 6.96
C THR A 100 2.94 -5.31 6.61
N ARG A 101 2.54 -5.31 5.35
CA ARG A 101 1.27 -5.89 4.86
C ARG A 101 0.04 -5.41 5.66
N GLY A 102 0.03 -4.15 6.08
CA GLY A 102 -1.06 -3.59 6.88
C GLY A 102 -1.06 -4.00 8.36
N ASN A 103 0.02 -4.61 8.88
CA ASN A 103 0.11 -5.03 10.27
C ASN A 103 0.21 -3.81 11.21
N LEU A 104 -0.89 -3.48 11.89
CA LEU A 104 -0.99 -2.37 12.81
C LEU A 104 0.01 -2.44 13.97
N GLY A 105 0.29 -3.66 14.46
CA GLY A 105 1.27 -3.87 15.53
C GLY A 105 2.69 -3.46 15.17
N ARG A 106 2.97 -3.23 13.90
CA ARG A 106 4.26 -2.69 13.40
C ARG A 106 4.14 -1.23 12.97
N ILE A 107 3.05 -0.87 12.32
CA ILE A 107 2.84 0.47 11.76
C ILE A 107 2.66 1.49 12.88
N VAL A 108 1.82 1.22 13.87
CA VAL A 108 1.57 2.17 14.97
C VAL A 108 2.84 2.48 15.77
N PRO A 109 3.65 1.50 16.21
CA PRO A 109 4.94 1.79 16.84
C PRO A 109 5.89 2.60 15.95
N ALA A 110 5.92 2.37 14.64
CA ALA A 110 6.75 3.14 13.73
C ALA A 110 6.30 4.61 13.65
N ILE A 111 4.99 4.87 13.53
CA ILE A 111 4.43 6.23 13.58
C ILE A 111 4.83 6.93 14.88
N LEU A 112 4.57 6.29 16.02
CA LEU A 112 4.90 6.86 17.35
C LEU A 112 6.40 7.09 17.51
N PHE A 113 7.22 6.21 16.95
CA PHE A 113 8.67 6.36 16.98
C PHE A 113 9.12 7.59 16.19
N LEU A 114 8.59 7.82 14.98
CA LEU A 114 8.91 8.99 14.17
C LEU A 114 8.43 10.29 14.83
N ILE A 115 7.21 10.30 15.36
CA ILE A 115 6.68 11.45 16.11
C ILE A 115 7.58 11.77 17.30
N LYS A 116 7.96 10.76 18.10
CA LYS A 116 8.83 10.95 19.27
C LYS A 116 10.21 11.48 18.89
N ASN A 117 10.69 11.21 17.70
CA ASN A 117 11.97 11.72 17.20
C ASN A 117 11.84 13.09 16.50
N GLY A 118 10.66 13.72 16.51
CA GLY A 118 10.43 15.05 15.95
C GLY A 118 10.44 15.10 14.42
N GLU A 119 10.23 13.97 13.75
CA GLU A 119 10.31 13.93 12.27
C GLU A 119 9.24 14.81 11.61
N PHE A 120 8.05 14.86 12.18
CA PHE A 120 6.94 15.67 11.66
C PHE A 120 6.92 17.10 12.24
N ASP A 121 7.91 17.46 13.07
CA ASP A 121 8.16 18.84 13.48
C ASP A 121 9.09 19.56 12.47
N ARG A 122 9.70 18.81 11.54
CA ARG A 122 10.54 19.37 10.48
C ARG A 122 9.68 20.05 9.40
N PRO A 123 10.09 21.22 8.92
CA PRO A 123 9.39 21.89 7.83
C PRO A 123 9.22 20.97 6.60
N LYS A 124 8.01 20.96 6.04
CA LYS A 124 7.62 20.16 4.85
C LYS A 124 7.58 18.64 5.05
N CYS A 125 7.94 18.09 6.22
CA CYS A 125 7.84 16.65 6.50
C CYS A 125 6.45 16.33 7.05
N ASP A 126 5.47 16.23 6.19
CA ASP A 126 4.04 16.15 6.53
C ASP A 126 3.35 14.87 6.03
N LEU A 127 4.09 13.91 5.49
CA LEU A 127 3.53 12.70 4.91
C LEU A 127 4.08 11.42 5.56
N PHE A 128 3.16 10.49 5.84
CA PHE A 128 3.50 9.11 6.17
C PHE A 128 2.74 8.14 5.27
N HIS A 129 3.45 7.44 4.41
CA HIS A 129 2.87 6.49 3.46
C HIS A 129 3.04 5.04 3.92
N ILE A 130 2.00 4.23 3.77
CA ILE A 130 2.01 2.82 4.18
C ILE A 130 1.79 1.95 2.95
N PHE A 131 2.83 1.22 2.55
CA PHE A 131 2.75 0.34 1.39
C PHE A 131 1.89 -0.90 1.64
N GLY A 132 1.09 -1.26 0.64
CA GLY A 132 0.42 -2.54 0.56
C GLY A 132 -0.70 -2.74 1.59
N VAL A 133 -1.42 -1.71 1.92
CA VAL A 133 -2.63 -1.80 2.77
C VAL A 133 -3.78 -2.36 1.96
N THR A 134 -4.22 -3.56 2.32
CA THR A 134 -5.20 -4.33 1.53
C THR A 134 -6.55 -4.49 2.21
N SER A 135 -6.67 -4.28 3.51
CA SER A 135 -7.91 -4.52 4.23
C SER A 135 -8.66 -3.23 4.56
N ASN A 136 -9.98 -3.26 4.40
CA ASN A 136 -10.86 -2.16 4.82
C ASN A 136 -10.74 -1.88 6.33
N GLU A 137 -10.49 -2.91 7.12
CA GLU A 137 -10.26 -2.79 8.55
C GLU A 137 -9.05 -1.89 8.85
N SER A 138 -7.93 -2.14 8.17
CA SER A 138 -6.74 -1.29 8.32
C SER A 138 -7.02 0.16 7.94
N MET A 139 -7.81 0.41 6.89
CA MET A 139 -8.16 1.76 6.45
C MET A 139 -8.94 2.53 7.54
N ILE A 140 -9.85 1.86 8.25
CA ILE A 140 -10.59 2.48 9.35
C ILE A 140 -9.68 2.81 10.52
N TYR A 141 -8.77 1.91 10.88
CA TYR A 141 -7.78 2.20 11.91
C TYR A 141 -6.89 3.38 11.54
N PHE A 142 -6.44 3.48 10.28
CA PHE A 142 -5.63 4.61 9.84
C PHE A 142 -6.43 5.92 9.85
N GLN A 143 -7.69 5.87 9.47
CA GLN A 143 -8.57 7.03 9.60
C GLN A 143 -8.73 7.48 11.06
N TYR A 144 -8.88 6.53 11.98
CA TYR A 144 -8.95 6.84 13.41
C TYR A 144 -7.62 7.42 13.93
N ILE A 145 -6.48 6.85 13.52
CA ILE A 145 -5.16 7.40 13.86
C ILE A 145 -5.03 8.82 13.30
N GLN A 146 -5.44 9.07 12.07
CA GLN A 146 -5.43 10.42 11.47
C GLN A 146 -6.26 11.41 12.29
N MET A 147 -7.43 11.00 12.75
CA MET A 147 -8.27 11.85 13.64
C MET A 147 -7.55 12.17 14.96
N LEU A 148 -6.83 11.20 15.54
CA LEU A 148 -6.05 11.43 16.76
C LEU A 148 -4.87 12.39 16.50
N LEU A 149 -4.14 12.23 15.40
CA LEU A 149 -3.06 13.12 15.02
C LEU A 149 -3.56 14.57 14.88
N ASN A 150 -4.67 14.77 14.16
CA ASN A 150 -5.29 16.07 14.00
C ASN A 150 -5.72 16.69 15.35
N LYS A 151 -6.29 15.85 16.25
CA LYS A 151 -6.67 16.28 17.60
C LYS A 151 -5.49 16.75 18.43
N HIS A 152 -4.31 16.18 18.20
CA HIS A 152 -3.08 16.54 18.91
C HIS A 152 -2.22 17.55 18.14
N ASN A 153 -2.75 18.17 17.09
CA ASN A 153 -2.07 19.15 16.24
C ASN A 153 -0.75 18.64 15.66
N ILE A 154 -0.68 17.33 15.33
CA ILE A 154 0.45 16.75 14.63
C ILE A 154 0.14 16.87 13.13
N ASP A 155 0.92 17.71 12.45
CA ASP A 155 0.79 17.96 11.00
C ASP A 155 1.42 16.84 10.20
N MET A 156 0.71 15.71 10.16
CA MET A 156 1.10 14.54 9.40
C MET A 156 -0.11 13.91 8.74
N GLN A 157 -0.04 13.72 7.44
CA GLN A 157 -1.07 13.02 6.66
C GLN A 157 -0.67 11.57 6.42
N ILE A 158 -1.54 10.64 6.80
CA ILE A 158 -1.39 9.22 6.49
C ILE A 158 -1.96 8.94 5.10
N THR A 159 -1.14 8.32 4.25
CA THR A 159 -1.55 7.81 2.94
C THR A 159 -1.24 6.32 2.84
N TYR A 160 -1.92 5.62 1.98
CA TYR A 160 -1.68 4.19 1.74
C TYR A 160 -2.11 3.78 0.34
N ASP A 161 -1.50 2.71 -0.17
CA ASP A 161 -1.80 2.14 -1.47
C ASP A 161 -2.08 0.65 -1.41
N SER A 162 -2.75 0.15 -2.43
CA SER A 162 -2.88 -1.29 -2.63
C SER A 162 -3.21 -1.63 -4.08
N THR A 163 -2.54 -2.62 -4.60
CA THR A 163 -2.91 -3.25 -5.87
C THR A 163 -4.13 -4.19 -5.73
N TYR A 164 -4.62 -4.41 -4.50
CA TYR A 164 -5.67 -5.37 -4.19
C TYR A 164 -6.98 -5.07 -4.92
N TRP A 165 -7.39 -3.81 -4.96
CA TRP A 165 -8.59 -3.37 -5.66
C TRP A 165 -8.54 -3.71 -7.15
N ASN A 166 -7.44 -3.36 -7.80
CA ASN A 166 -7.23 -3.64 -9.21
C ASN A 166 -7.14 -5.15 -9.47
N ARG A 167 -6.34 -5.87 -8.67
CA ARG A 167 -6.21 -7.33 -8.80
C ARG A 167 -7.54 -8.04 -8.60
N THR A 168 -8.35 -7.59 -7.66
CA THR A 168 -9.68 -8.15 -7.42
C THR A 168 -10.56 -8.06 -8.68
N CYS A 169 -10.61 -6.89 -9.30
CA CYS A 169 -11.36 -6.69 -10.53
C CYS A 169 -10.81 -7.53 -11.69
N VAL A 170 -9.48 -7.55 -11.89
CA VAL A 170 -8.81 -8.31 -12.96
C VAL A 170 -9.06 -9.81 -12.83
N PHE A 171 -9.13 -10.35 -11.61
CA PHE A 171 -9.40 -11.76 -11.36
C PHE A 171 -10.91 -12.07 -11.21
N GLY A 172 -11.78 -11.15 -11.61
CA GLY A 172 -13.23 -11.35 -11.59
C GLY A 172 -13.84 -11.33 -10.19
N GLY A 173 -13.14 -10.78 -9.21
CA GLY A 173 -13.68 -10.54 -7.88
C GLY A 173 -14.46 -9.22 -7.82
N TYR A 174 -15.33 -9.08 -6.85
CA TYR A 174 -16.05 -7.84 -6.57
C TYR A 174 -16.25 -7.67 -5.07
N PHE A 175 -16.45 -6.41 -4.69
CA PHE A 175 -16.66 -6.07 -3.30
C PHE A 175 -18.14 -6.21 -2.98
N THR A 176 -18.45 -7.06 -2.01
CA THR A 176 -19.78 -7.12 -1.41
C THR A 176 -19.92 -6.08 -0.33
N GLU A 177 -21.14 -5.90 0.16
CA GLU A 177 -21.47 -5.03 1.28
C GLU A 177 -20.42 -5.01 2.39
N ALA A 178 -20.07 -3.83 2.85
CA ALA A 178 -19.35 -3.68 4.11
C ALA A 178 -20.29 -4.07 5.25
N ARG A 179 -20.14 -5.28 5.78
CA ARG A 179 -20.91 -5.72 6.94
C ARG A 179 -20.14 -5.38 8.21
N TYR A 180 -20.78 -4.61 9.08
CA TYR A 180 -20.42 -4.54 10.49
C TYR A 180 -20.77 -5.89 11.13
N ILE A 181 -19.80 -6.76 11.24
CA ILE A 181 -19.94 -7.95 12.04
C ILE A 181 -19.39 -7.58 13.43
N THR A 182 -20.28 -7.52 14.40
CA THR A 182 -19.92 -7.36 15.80
C THR A 182 -18.88 -8.41 16.18
N GLY A 183 -17.61 -7.98 16.29
CA GLY A 183 -16.53 -8.73 16.93
C GLY A 183 -15.37 -9.20 16.06
N THR A 184 -15.45 -9.38 14.75
CA THR A 184 -14.37 -10.05 14.03
C THR A 184 -14.19 -9.70 12.55
N GLY A 185 -14.30 -8.46 12.17
CA GLY A 185 -13.84 -8.06 10.84
C GLY A 185 -14.88 -7.36 9.97
N MET A 186 -14.40 -6.44 9.18
CA MET A 186 -15.20 -5.66 8.23
C MET A 186 -14.87 -6.02 6.81
N ALA A 187 -15.92 -6.10 5.99
CA ALA A 187 -15.93 -6.37 4.58
C ALA A 187 -15.34 -7.74 4.18
N SER A 188 -16.21 -8.62 3.78
CA SER A 188 -15.81 -9.79 3.03
C SER A 188 -15.76 -9.44 1.55
N MET A 189 -14.71 -9.88 0.88
CA MET A 189 -14.67 -9.97 -0.56
C MET A 189 -15.12 -11.37 -0.95
N ASN A 190 -16.16 -11.44 -1.77
CA ASN A 190 -16.63 -12.72 -2.29
C ASN A 190 -16.20 -12.87 -3.75
N TRP A 191 -15.77 -14.06 -4.10
CA TRP A 191 -15.58 -14.44 -5.50
C TRP A 191 -16.94 -14.73 -6.16
N PRO A 192 -17.07 -14.60 -7.48
CA PRO A 192 -18.32 -14.82 -8.19
C PRO A 192 -19.07 -16.12 -7.85
N ASN A 193 -18.34 -17.17 -7.57
CA ASN A 193 -18.92 -18.49 -7.23
C ASN A 193 -19.53 -18.58 -5.82
N THR A 194 -19.38 -17.58 -4.96
CA THR A 194 -19.98 -17.54 -3.61
C THR A 194 -21.29 -16.76 -3.56
N ILE A 195 -21.65 -16.06 -4.63
CA ILE A 195 -22.98 -15.46 -4.76
C ILE A 195 -23.91 -16.44 -5.44
N ASP A 196 -25.06 -16.63 -4.84
CA ASP A 196 -26.16 -17.38 -5.47
C ASP A 196 -26.81 -16.52 -6.57
N TYR A 197 -26.17 -16.54 -7.74
CA TYR A 197 -26.67 -15.81 -8.92
C TYR A 197 -28.06 -16.27 -9.38
N LYS A 198 -28.47 -17.47 -8.99
CA LYS A 198 -29.79 -18.03 -9.35
C LYS A 198 -30.93 -17.27 -8.66
N ASN A 199 -30.62 -16.64 -7.54
CA ASN A 199 -31.57 -15.84 -6.76
C ASN A 199 -31.45 -14.33 -6.98
N LEU A 200 -30.49 -13.85 -7.81
CA LEU A 200 -30.48 -12.45 -8.20
C LEU A 200 -31.67 -12.15 -9.15
N SER A 201 -32.49 -11.20 -8.75
CA SER A 201 -33.53 -10.66 -9.64
C SER A 201 -32.88 -10.11 -10.92
N LYS A 202 -33.51 -10.35 -12.07
CA LYS A 202 -33.06 -9.74 -13.34
C LYS A 202 -33.09 -8.23 -13.31
N ASP A 203 -33.87 -7.65 -12.40
CA ASP A 203 -33.99 -6.21 -12.19
C ASP A 203 -33.05 -5.66 -11.11
N PHE A 204 -32.16 -6.49 -10.58
CA PHE A 204 -31.19 -6.06 -9.57
C PHE A 204 -30.27 -4.99 -10.14
N LYS A 205 -30.23 -3.83 -9.50
CA LYS A 205 -29.32 -2.74 -9.85
C LYS A 205 -28.24 -2.62 -8.79
N LEU A 206 -27.00 -2.42 -9.23
CA LEU A 206 -25.92 -2.11 -8.32
C LEU A 206 -26.21 -0.74 -7.64
N PRO A 207 -26.03 -0.63 -6.32
CA PRO A 207 -26.21 0.62 -5.58
C PRO A 207 -25.03 1.58 -5.82
N CYS A 208 -24.52 1.65 -7.04
CA CYS A 208 -23.39 2.45 -7.45
C CYS A 208 -23.80 3.37 -8.59
N HIS A 209 -23.46 4.65 -8.45
CA HIS A 209 -23.79 5.69 -9.44
C HIS A 209 -22.62 6.04 -10.38
N CYS A 210 -21.53 5.27 -10.35
CA CYS A 210 -20.41 5.50 -11.27
C CYS A 210 -20.85 5.28 -12.74
N PRO A 211 -20.18 5.90 -13.72
CA PRO A 211 -20.54 5.78 -15.13
C PRO A 211 -20.67 4.30 -15.60
N ILE A 212 -19.74 3.43 -15.17
CA ILE A 212 -19.75 2.01 -15.54
C ILE A 212 -20.97 1.30 -15.00
N CYS A 213 -21.29 1.45 -13.70
CA CYS A 213 -22.43 0.78 -13.08
C CYS A 213 -23.77 1.35 -13.58
N LYS A 214 -23.82 2.62 -13.95
CA LYS A 214 -25.00 3.28 -14.50
C LYS A 214 -25.35 2.78 -15.90
N ASP A 215 -24.31 2.44 -16.69
CA ASP A 215 -24.48 1.96 -18.07
C ASP A 215 -24.61 0.44 -18.16
N LEU A 216 -24.41 -0.30 -17.05
CA LEU A 216 -24.68 -1.73 -16.99
C LEU A 216 -26.19 -1.99 -17.14
N LYS A 217 -26.55 -2.44 -18.34
CA LYS A 217 -27.96 -2.74 -18.69
C LYS A 217 -28.49 -3.96 -17.92
N ASP A 218 -27.60 -4.89 -17.57
CA ASP A 218 -27.94 -6.15 -16.94
C ASP A 218 -26.78 -6.66 -16.07
N VAL A 219 -26.96 -6.50 -14.75
CA VAL A 219 -26.00 -6.98 -13.75
C VAL A 219 -25.89 -8.51 -13.75
N TYR A 220 -26.98 -9.21 -14.05
CA TYR A 220 -27.02 -10.66 -14.12
C TYR A 220 -26.12 -11.19 -15.27
N SER A 221 -26.20 -10.58 -16.45
CA SER A 221 -25.34 -10.92 -17.58
C SER A 221 -23.86 -10.61 -17.31
N PHE A 222 -23.58 -9.52 -16.62
CA PHE A 222 -22.21 -9.18 -16.21
C PHE A 222 -21.59 -10.28 -15.33
N PHE A 223 -22.32 -10.76 -14.33
CA PHE A 223 -21.81 -11.81 -13.44
C PHE A 223 -21.80 -13.20 -14.09
N ASN A 224 -22.71 -13.50 -15.02
CA ASN A 224 -22.72 -14.75 -15.73
C ASN A 224 -21.63 -14.87 -16.80
N HIS A 225 -21.17 -13.75 -17.35
CA HIS A 225 -20.12 -13.76 -18.38
C HIS A 225 -18.80 -14.34 -17.87
N TYR A 226 -18.54 -14.30 -16.56
CA TYR A 226 -17.35 -14.88 -15.94
C TYR A 226 -17.44 -16.39 -15.65
N LYS A 227 -18.59 -17.00 -15.83
CA LYS A 227 -18.78 -18.46 -15.63
C LYS A 227 -18.52 -19.28 -16.89
N THR A 228 -18.45 -18.64 -18.03
CA THR A 228 -18.20 -19.33 -19.29
C THR A 228 -16.73 -19.20 -19.68
N ASP A 229 -16.16 -20.28 -20.23
CA ASP A 229 -14.87 -20.23 -20.90
C ASP A 229 -14.96 -19.42 -22.21
N LYS A 230 -13.83 -19.32 -22.93
CA LYS A 230 -13.79 -18.63 -24.22
C LYS A 230 -14.70 -19.21 -25.28
N ASP A 231 -15.15 -20.45 -25.08
CA ASP A 231 -16.00 -21.23 -26.00
C ASP A 231 -17.46 -21.25 -25.53
N GLY A 232 -17.78 -20.51 -24.44
CA GLY A 232 -19.15 -20.40 -23.93
C GLY A 232 -19.60 -21.55 -23.01
N ASN A 233 -18.69 -22.42 -22.59
CA ASN A 233 -19.01 -23.52 -21.68
C ASN A 233 -18.92 -23.05 -20.23
N GLU A 234 -19.80 -23.52 -19.35
CA GLU A 234 -19.74 -23.26 -17.91
C GLU A 234 -18.44 -23.83 -17.32
N LYS A 235 -17.72 -23.00 -16.56
CA LYS A 235 -16.52 -23.40 -15.82
C LYS A 235 -16.88 -24.02 -14.49
#